data_7ac5190c6dd4b91e9bed37500ffeeb2b
#
_entry.id   7ac5190c6dd4b91e9bed37500ffeeb2b
#
_cell.length_a   1.000
_cell.length_b   1.000
_cell.length_c   1.000
_cell.angle_alpha   90.00
_cell.angle_beta   90.00
_cell.angle_gamma   90.00
#
_symmetry.space_group_name_H-M   'P 1'
#
loop_
_entity.id
_entity.type
_entity.pdbx_description
1 polymer ?
#
loop_
_entity_poly.entity_id
_entity_poly.type
_entity_poly.pdbx_seq_one_letter_code
_entity_poly.pdbx_strand_id
1 'polypeptide(L)'
;MTGRPHRILALALASTVLAGCGVTAEATPRPITPPRGFLQTTTSPTPEPTGNGPVTEQLFLVKDSALIPVTRHVDHQPTTDDLLADLLAGPDDSEQAEGLSSALQGGDVVSNIHVSDRRAVVELSTTIENAARNDEVLAYAQLVCTLTARADITGVTFTHNGQPIGVPRADGSLTQGPLTAADYTTLLATAPPTTHS
;
A
#
# COMPACT_ATOMS: atom_id res chain seq x y z
N MET A 1 18.80 68.75 -38.27
CA MET A 1 20.17 69.24 -37.95
C MET A 1 20.76 68.19 -37.05
N THR A 2 21.57 67.36 -37.58
CA THR A 2 23.02 67.25 -37.35
C THR A 2 23.32 66.86 -35.93
N GLY A 3 23.93 65.78 -35.60
CA GLY A 3 25.03 65.08 -36.14
C GLY A 3 25.34 63.80 -35.36
N ARG A 4 25.76 62.85 -36.14
CA ARG A 4 26.73 61.80 -35.77
C ARG A 4 28.07 62.49 -35.33
N PRO A 5 29.03 61.84 -34.72
CA PRO A 5 29.46 60.47 -34.89
C PRO A 5 30.27 59.81 -33.72
N HIS A 6 30.81 58.67 -34.02
CA HIS A 6 32.08 58.03 -33.64
C HIS A 6 32.13 57.15 -32.42
N ARG A 7 32.16 55.84 -32.74
CA ARG A 7 33.40 55.01 -32.81
C ARG A 7 34.11 54.85 -31.46
N ILE A 8 34.20 53.64 -31.01
CA ILE A 8 35.40 52.77 -30.98
C ILE A 8 35.01 51.55 -30.18
N LEU A 9 34.77 50.44 -30.78
CA LEU A 9 35.66 49.28 -30.89
C LEU A 9 36.53 49.06 -29.65
N ALA A 10 36.07 48.14 -28.76
CA ALA A 10 36.95 47.39 -27.90
C ALA A 10 36.48 45.93 -27.85
N LEU A 11 37.15 45.12 -28.62
CA LEU A 11 37.14 43.66 -28.58
C LEU A 11 37.73 43.23 -27.24
N ALA A 12 36.94 42.76 -26.34
CA ALA A 12 37.44 42.00 -25.17
C ALA A 12 37.07 40.56 -25.33
N LEU A 13 38.07 39.79 -25.74
CA LEU A 13 38.13 38.36 -25.88
C LEU A 13 38.02 37.75 -24.43
N ALA A 14 36.84 37.39 -24.01
CA ALA A 14 36.66 36.60 -22.79
C ALA A 14 36.70 35.12 -23.13
N SER A 15 37.88 34.53 -23.04
CA SER A 15 38.11 33.08 -23.12
C SER A 15 37.47 32.41 -21.90
N THR A 16 36.29 31.88 -22.05
CA THR A 16 35.69 30.97 -21.07
C THR A 16 36.36 29.61 -21.20
N VAL A 17 37.24 29.31 -20.24
CA VAL A 17 37.83 27.98 -20.03
C VAL A 17 36.67 27.06 -19.54
N LEU A 18 36.19 26.19 -20.42
CA LEU A 18 35.36 25.05 -20.03
C LEU A 18 36.28 24.06 -19.29
N ALA A 19 36.25 24.09 -17.97
CA ALA A 19 36.78 23.00 -17.16
C ALA A 19 35.84 21.79 -17.32
N GLY A 20 36.11 20.95 -18.32
CA GLY A 20 35.47 19.64 -18.44
C GLY A 20 35.93 18.77 -17.30
N CYS A 21 35.04 18.41 -16.40
CA CYS A 21 35.23 17.28 -15.50
C CYS A 21 35.35 16.02 -16.34
N GLY A 22 36.59 15.66 -16.70
CA GLY A 22 36.87 14.41 -17.38
C GLY A 22 36.60 13.24 -16.44
N VAL A 23 35.46 12.61 -16.63
CA VAL A 23 35.24 11.26 -16.10
C VAL A 23 36.08 10.33 -16.97
N THR A 24 37.13 9.75 -16.41
CA THR A 24 37.93 8.72 -17.09
C THR A 24 37.03 7.49 -17.27
N ALA A 25 36.65 7.22 -18.53
CA ALA A 25 36.00 5.98 -18.88
C ALA A 25 37.01 4.84 -18.68
N GLU A 26 36.84 4.02 -17.65
CA GLU A 26 37.57 2.76 -17.52
C GLU A 26 37.13 1.83 -18.68
N ALA A 27 38.07 1.53 -19.55
CA ALA A 27 37.83 0.71 -20.75
C ALA A 27 37.73 -0.80 -20.43
N THR A 28 37.84 -1.21 -19.18
CA THR A 28 37.77 -2.61 -18.78
C THR A 28 36.75 -2.79 -17.66
N PRO A 29 35.71 -3.63 -17.85
CA PRO A 29 34.78 -3.94 -16.76
C PRO A 29 35.55 -4.64 -15.63
N ARG A 30 35.53 -4.04 -14.43
CA ARG A 30 36.02 -4.73 -13.23
C ARG A 30 34.97 -5.75 -12.81
N PRO A 31 35.33 -7.02 -12.54
CA PRO A 31 34.42 -7.96 -11.91
C PRO A 31 34.08 -7.42 -10.51
N ILE A 32 32.85 -7.01 -10.34
CA ILE A 32 32.31 -6.66 -9.02
C ILE A 32 32.03 -7.98 -8.31
N THR A 33 32.84 -8.35 -7.33
CA THR A 33 32.50 -9.43 -6.41
C THR A 33 31.43 -8.89 -5.47
N PRO A 34 30.17 -9.31 -5.59
CA PRO A 34 29.12 -8.84 -4.68
C PRO A 34 29.51 -9.26 -3.26
N PRO A 35 29.35 -8.39 -2.25
CA PRO A 35 29.58 -8.75 -0.87
C PRO A 35 28.70 -9.96 -0.54
N ARG A 36 29.31 -11.03 -0.05
CA ARG A 36 28.57 -12.20 0.43
C ARG A 36 27.78 -11.78 1.66
N GLY A 37 26.46 -11.63 1.50
CA GLY A 37 25.58 -11.28 2.63
C GLY A 37 24.36 -10.44 2.31
N PHE A 38 24.20 -9.89 1.09
CA PHE A 38 23.05 -9.01 0.75
C PHE A 38 21.93 -9.70 -0.03
N LEU A 39 22.00 -11.00 -0.23
CA LEU A 39 20.88 -11.81 -0.74
C LEU A 39 20.34 -12.73 0.37
N GLN A 40 20.30 -12.25 1.60
CA GLN A 40 19.27 -12.76 2.48
C GLN A 40 17.98 -12.11 1.99
N THR A 41 17.19 -12.89 1.28
CA THR A 41 15.77 -12.64 1.14
C THR A 41 15.27 -12.53 2.57
N THR A 42 15.09 -11.30 3.06
CA THR A 42 14.44 -11.07 4.34
C THR A 42 13.01 -11.47 4.10
N THR A 43 12.72 -12.74 4.32
CA THR A 43 11.37 -13.23 4.43
C THR A 43 10.79 -12.47 5.62
N SER A 44 9.92 -11.49 5.37
CA SER A 44 9.17 -10.87 6.46
C SER A 44 8.45 -12.00 7.19
N PRO A 45 8.74 -12.26 8.46
CA PRO A 45 8.00 -13.27 9.20
C PRO A 45 6.53 -12.86 9.17
N THR A 46 5.65 -13.82 8.94
CA THR A 46 4.22 -13.65 9.22
C THR A 46 4.11 -13.28 10.70
N PRO A 47 3.38 -12.22 11.05
CA PRO A 47 3.21 -11.83 12.45
C PRO A 47 2.71 -13.01 13.29
N GLU A 48 3.22 -13.13 14.50
CA GLU A 48 2.70 -14.14 15.43
C GLU A 48 1.25 -13.79 15.82
N PRO A 49 0.39 -14.81 16.02
CA PRO A 49 -0.99 -14.57 16.43
C PRO A 49 -1.04 -13.80 17.76
N THR A 50 -1.83 -12.75 17.82
CA THR A 50 -2.02 -11.93 19.04
C THR A 50 -3.31 -12.31 19.77
N GLY A 51 -3.39 -12.01 21.07
CA GLY A 51 -4.53 -12.34 21.93
C GLY A 51 -4.48 -13.73 22.51
N ASN A 52 -5.51 -14.10 23.30
CA ASN A 52 -5.59 -15.36 24.04
C ASN A 52 -6.95 -16.06 23.91
N GLY A 53 -7.84 -15.61 23.05
CA GLY A 53 -9.18 -16.18 22.86
C GLY A 53 -9.16 -17.52 22.12
N PRO A 54 -10.23 -18.31 22.20
CA PRO A 54 -10.36 -19.62 21.55
C PRO A 54 -10.68 -19.53 20.05
N VAL A 55 -11.05 -18.37 19.54
CA VAL A 55 -11.45 -18.15 18.16
C VAL A 55 -10.40 -17.30 17.47
N THR A 56 -10.16 -17.57 16.18
CA THR A 56 -9.24 -16.77 15.37
C THR A 56 -9.99 -15.77 14.50
N GLU A 57 -9.49 -14.56 14.48
CA GLU A 57 -9.86 -13.50 13.56
C GLU A 57 -8.68 -13.22 12.61
N GLN A 58 -8.97 -12.98 11.34
CA GLN A 58 -7.95 -12.62 10.36
C GLN A 58 -8.19 -11.21 9.86
N LEU A 59 -7.19 -10.35 10.05
CA LEU A 59 -7.11 -9.00 9.52
C LEU A 59 -5.99 -8.91 8.49
N PHE A 60 -6.06 -7.88 7.65
CA PHE A 60 -4.94 -7.52 6.78
C PHE A 60 -4.44 -6.14 7.15
N LEU A 61 -3.18 -6.04 7.55
CA LEU A 61 -2.50 -4.79 7.91
C LEU A 61 -1.41 -4.48 6.89
N VAL A 62 -0.89 -3.27 6.92
CA VAL A 62 0.10 -2.79 5.95
C VAL A 62 1.50 -2.85 6.55
N LYS A 63 2.46 -3.39 5.80
CA LYS A 63 3.89 -3.32 6.07
C LYS A 63 4.64 -3.20 4.75
N ASP A 64 5.57 -2.24 4.66
CA ASP A 64 6.41 -2.04 3.47
C ASP A 64 5.59 -1.91 2.17
N SER A 65 4.45 -1.21 2.22
CA SER A 65 3.49 -1.06 1.11
C SER A 65 2.86 -2.37 0.60
N ALA A 66 2.87 -3.42 1.42
CA ALA A 66 2.20 -4.68 1.15
C ALA A 66 1.19 -5.01 2.25
N LEU A 67 0.21 -5.85 1.94
CA LEU A 67 -0.76 -6.37 2.89
C LEU A 67 -0.23 -7.65 3.52
N ILE A 68 -0.19 -7.67 4.84
CA ILE A 68 0.22 -8.79 5.67
C ILE A 68 -1.00 -9.36 6.37
N PRO A 69 -1.30 -10.65 6.24
CA PRO A 69 -2.33 -11.28 7.04
C PRO A 69 -1.88 -11.37 8.50
N VAL A 70 -2.72 -10.90 9.40
CA VAL A 70 -2.54 -10.95 10.85
C VAL A 70 -3.63 -11.79 11.44
N THR A 71 -3.27 -12.69 12.38
CA THR A 71 -4.23 -13.53 13.11
C THR A 71 -4.31 -13.05 14.54
N ARG A 72 -5.52 -12.71 14.98
CA ARG A 72 -5.81 -12.38 16.37
C ARG A 72 -6.65 -13.48 17.02
N HIS A 73 -6.46 -13.71 18.29
CA HIS A 73 -7.28 -14.61 19.10
C HIS A 73 -8.30 -13.80 19.88
N VAL A 74 -9.58 -14.09 19.65
CA VAL A 74 -10.72 -13.37 20.23
C VAL A 74 -11.61 -14.33 21.01
N ASP A 75 -12.40 -13.81 21.96
CA ASP A 75 -13.19 -14.63 22.88
C ASP A 75 -14.40 -15.28 22.21
N HIS A 76 -14.94 -14.67 21.16
CA HIS A 76 -16.10 -15.14 20.42
C HIS A 76 -15.96 -14.91 18.93
N GLN A 77 -16.76 -15.60 18.12
CA GLN A 77 -16.78 -15.41 16.67
C GLN A 77 -17.17 -13.96 16.37
N PRO A 78 -16.28 -13.16 15.74
CA PRO A 78 -16.55 -11.77 15.45
C PRO A 78 -17.68 -11.64 14.43
N THR A 79 -18.56 -10.69 14.67
CA THR A 79 -19.50 -10.22 13.64
C THR A 79 -18.74 -9.46 12.57
N THR A 80 -19.42 -9.08 11.49
CA THR A 80 -18.80 -8.22 10.46
C THR A 80 -18.49 -6.83 11.01
N ASP A 81 -19.33 -6.32 11.92
CA ASP A 81 -19.12 -5.03 12.57
C ASP A 81 -17.93 -5.07 13.55
N ASP A 82 -17.76 -6.16 14.32
CA ASP A 82 -16.60 -6.35 15.20
C ASP A 82 -15.31 -6.38 14.39
N LEU A 83 -15.28 -7.20 13.33
CA LEU A 83 -14.13 -7.32 12.42
C LEU A 83 -13.74 -5.96 11.80
N LEU A 84 -14.75 -5.19 11.40
CA LEU A 84 -14.54 -3.85 10.85
C LEU A 84 -14.03 -2.88 11.91
N ALA A 85 -14.57 -2.93 13.13
CA ALA A 85 -14.12 -2.09 14.23
C ALA A 85 -12.66 -2.38 14.58
N ASP A 86 -12.25 -3.65 14.65
CA ASP A 86 -10.88 -4.07 14.92
C ASP A 86 -9.92 -3.66 13.79
N LEU A 87 -10.38 -3.73 12.53
CA LEU A 87 -9.62 -3.26 11.38
C LEU A 87 -9.41 -1.74 11.41
N LEU A 88 -10.46 -0.98 11.75
CA LEU A 88 -10.42 0.49 11.84
C LEU A 88 -9.62 0.98 13.05
N ALA A 89 -9.60 0.20 14.14
CA ALA A 89 -8.72 0.45 15.29
C ALA A 89 -7.23 0.35 14.90
N GLY A 90 -6.94 -0.44 13.87
CA GLY A 90 -5.58 -0.62 13.35
C GLY A 90 -4.74 -1.63 14.14
N PRO A 91 -3.42 -1.59 13.99
CA PRO A 91 -2.51 -2.52 14.66
C PRO A 91 -2.42 -2.22 16.16
N ASP A 92 -2.33 -3.28 16.97
CA ASP A 92 -2.02 -3.18 18.39
C ASP A 92 -0.54 -2.81 18.66
N ASP A 93 -0.17 -2.63 19.94
CA ASP A 93 1.18 -2.22 20.32
C ASP A 93 2.26 -3.22 19.84
N SER A 94 1.97 -4.52 19.86
CA SER A 94 2.91 -5.56 19.41
C SER A 94 3.03 -5.58 17.89
N GLU A 95 1.94 -5.46 17.19
CA GLU A 95 1.89 -5.36 15.74
C GLU A 95 2.58 -4.08 15.24
N GLN A 96 2.41 -2.95 15.96
CA GLN A 96 3.13 -1.70 15.69
C GLN A 96 4.64 -1.86 15.91
N ALA A 97 5.05 -2.56 16.97
CA ALA A 97 6.47 -2.84 17.22
C ALA A 97 7.10 -3.69 16.11
N GLU A 98 6.31 -4.52 15.43
CA GLU A 98 6.71 -5.28 14.25
C GLU A 98 6.72 -4.46 12.94
N GLY A 99 6.31 -3.19 13.00
CA GLY A 99 6.25 -2.29 11.86
C GLY A 99 4.98 -2.39 11.03
N LEU A 100 3.92 -2.98 11.59
CA LEU A 100 2.61 -2.98 10.95
C LEU A 100 1.91 -1.63 11.12
N SER A 101 1.13 -1.26 10.13
CA SER A 101 0.35 -0.03 10.08
C SER A 101 -1.01 -0.27 9.42
N SER A 102 -1.85 0.75 9.38
CA SER A 102 -3.13 0.70 8.66
C SER A 102 -3.21 1.86 7.66
N ALA A 103 -3.71 1.59 6.47
CA ALA A 103 -4.04 2.62 5.49
C ALA A 103 -5.41 3.30 5.76
N LEU A 104 -6.15 2.79 6.75
CA LEU A 104 -7.48 3.30 7.15
C LEU A 104 -7.41 4.28 8.33
N GLN A 105 -6.23 4.77 8.68
CA GLN A 105 -6.04 5.64 9.83
C GLN A 105 -6.72 7.01 9.64
N GLY A 106 -7.38 7.47 10.68
CA GLY A 106 -7.73 8.89 10.84
C GLY A 106 -9.19 9.26 10.65
N GLY A 107 -10.15 8.35 10.72
CA GLY A 107 -11.53 8.77 10.70
C GLY A 107 -12.57 7.66 10.52
N ASP A 108 -13.79 8.05 10.71
CA ASP A 108 -14.98 7.25 10.38
C ASP A 108 -15.09 7.09 8.86
N VAL A 109 -14.19 6.30 8.26
CA VAL A 109 -14.19 6.07 6.80
C VAL A 109 -15.40 5.23 6.38
N VAL A 110 -15.82 4.29 7.23
CA VAL A 110 -16.96 3.42 6.99
C VAL A 110 -18.11 3.80 7.92
N SER A 111 -19.26 4.13 7.35
CA SER A 111 -20.45 4.47 8.11
C SER A 111 -21.36 3.28 8.38
N ASN A 112 -21.36 2.28 7.49
CA ASN A 112 -22.20 1.10 7.61
C ASN A 112 -21.63 -0.07 6.79
N ILE A 113 -21.96 -1.30 7.20
CA ILE A 113 -21.73 -2.49 6.41
C ILE A 113 -22.98 -3.36 6.42
N HIS A 114 -23.33 -3.88 5.26
CA HIS A 114 -24.46 -4.79 5.11
C HIS A 114 -24.02 -6.03 4.31
N VAL A 115 -24.34 -7.22 4.82
CA VAL A 115 -24.06 -8.48 4.14
C VAL A 115 -25.35 -9.11 3.66
N SER A 116 -25.44 -9.37 2.37
CA SER A 116 -26.57 -10.04 1.72
C SER A 116 -26.05 -10.95 0.62
N ASP A 117 -26.59 -12.15 0.52
CA ASP A 117 -26.20 -13.12 -0.52
C ASP A 117 -24.69 -13.36 -0.58
N ARG A 118 -24.03 -13.41 0.57
CA ARG A 118 -22.57 -13.55 0.73
C ARG A 118 -21.77 -12.40 0.12
N ARG A 119 -22.35 -11.24 -0.05
CA ARG A 119 -21.69 -10.02 -0.50
C ARG A 119 -21.79 -8.96 0.56
N ALA A 120 -20.68 -8.32 0.85
CA ALA A 120 -20.66 -7.16 1.71
C ALA A 120 -20.82 -5.88 0.86
N VAL A 121 -21.71 -5.01 1.29
CA VAL A 121 -21.84 -3.64 0.80
C VAL A 121 -21.31 -2.73 1.90
N VAL A 122 -20.23 -2.04 1.62
CA VAL A 122 -19.59 -1.10 2.56
C VAL A 122 -19.99 0.30 2.17
N GLU A 123 -20.71 0.97 3.06
CA GLU A 123 -21.07 2.39 2.90
C GLU A 123 -19.97 3.26 3.49
N LEU A 124 -19.36 4.08 2.65
CA LEU A 124 -18.34 5.02 3.08
C LEU A 124 -18.97 6.33 3.55
N SER A 125 -18.52 6.85 4.69
CA SER A 125 -18.89 8.17 5.20
C SER A 125 -18.24 9.30 4.41
N THR A 126 -17.04 9.02 3.87
CA THR A 126 -16.28 9.93 3.02
C THR A 126 -15.56 9.12 1.93
N THR A 127 -15.26 9.75 0.80
CA THR A 127 -14.43 9.11 -0.21
C THR A 127 -12.96 9.10 0.23
N ILE A 128 -12.24 8.00 -0.05
CA ILE A 128 -10.82 7.84 0.33
C ILE A 128 -9.89 8.65 -0.60
N GLU A 129 -10.44 9.51 -1.46
CA GLU A 129 -9.74 10.22 -2.54
C GLU A 129 -8.63 11.21 -2.11
N ASN A 130 -8.53 11.52 -0.81
CA ASN A 130 -7.53 12.48 -0.30
C ASN A 130 -6.20 11.85 0.14
N ALA A 131 -6.08 10.52 0.08
CA ALA A 131 -4.83 9.83 0.31
C ALA A 131 -3.93 9.86 -0.94
N ALA A 132 -2.63 9.68 -0.77
CA ALA A 132 -1.78 9.39 -1.91
C ALA A 132 -2.34 8.15 -2.65
N ARG A 133 -2.27 8.12 -3.98
CA ARG A 133 -2.92 7.07 -4.79
C ARG A 133 -2.61 5.64 -4.32
N ASN A 134 -1.38 5.41 -3.86
CA ASN A 134 -0.99 4.09 -3.33
C ASN A 134 -1.68 3.78 -2.00
N ASP A 135 -1.86 4.77 -1.14
CA ASP A 135 -2.52 4.60 0.15
C ASP A 135 -4.02 4.36 -0.04
N GLU A 136 -4.63 4.99 -1.05
CA GLU A 136 -6.02 4.73 -1.43
C GLU A 136 -6.23 3.27 -1.85
N VAL A 137 -5.39 2.73 -2.74
CA VAL A 137 -5.46 1.33 -3.18
C VAL A 137 -5.26 0.38 -2.01
N LEU A 138 -4.28 0.66 -1.12
CA LEU A 138 -4.02 -0.12 0.08
C LEU A 138 -5.20 -0.11 1.06
N ALA A 139 -5.86 1.03 1.24
CA ALA A 139 -7.02 1.15 2.12
C ALA A 139 -8.21 0.28 1.63
N TYR A 140 -8.53 0.34 0.34
CA TYR A 140 -9.55 -0.54 -0.24
C TYR A 140 -9.15 -2.00 -0.19
N ALA A 141 -7.89 -2.32 -0.52
CA ALA A 141 -7.37 -3.68 -0.46
C ALA A 141 -7.43 -4.26 0.96
N GLN A 142 -7.14 -3.44 1.97
CA GLN A 142 -7.21 -3.80 3.38
C GLN A 142 -8.63 -4.19 3.79
N LEU A 143 -9.64 -3.39 3.42
CA LEU A 143 -11.06 -3.68 3.64
C LEU A 143 -11.50 -4.96 2.92
N VAL A 144 -11.19 -5.06 1.62
CA VAL A 144 -11.62 -6.19 0.79
C VAL A 144 -10.99 -7.51 1.26
N CYS A 145 -9.67 -7.53 1.47
CA CYS A 145 -8.97 -8.74 1.89
C CYS A 145 -9.43 -9.21 3.28
N THR A 146 -9.63 -8.28 4.22
CA THR A 146 -10.13 -8.60 5.57
C THR A 146 -11.55 -9.17 5.53
N LEU A 147 -12.45 -8.51 4.81
CA LEU A 147 -13.85 -8.98 4.73
C LEU A 147 -13.96 -10.30 3.98
N THR A 148 -13.22 -10.49 2.87
CA THR A 148 -13.27 -11.74 2.09
C THR A 148 -12.44 -12.88 2.71
N ALA A 149 -11.68 -12.64 3.77
CA ALA A 149 -11.10 -13.71 4.59
C ALA A 149 -12.15 -14.52 5.33
N ARG A 150 -13.34 -13.94 5.56
CA ARG A 150 -14.49 -14.68 6.12
C ARG A 150 -15.07 -15.62 5.07
N ALA A 151 -15.37 -16.83 5.48
CA ALA A 151 -15.95 -17.87 4.60
C ALA A 151 -17.38 -17.53 4.11
N ASP A 152 -18.08 -16.64 4.80
CA ASP A 152 -19.44 -16.20 4.48
C ASP A 152 -19.49 -14.98 3.55
N ILE A 153 -18.34 -14.37 3.18
CA ILE A 153 -18.26 -13.23 2.28
C ILE A 153 -17.44 -13.60 1.04
N THR A 154 -18.05 -13.49 -0.14
CA THR A 154 -17.41 -13.82 -1.42
C THR A 154 -17.03 -12.61 -2.25
N GLY A 155 -17.38 -11.41 -1.83
CA GLY A 155 -17.03 -10.18 -2.51
C GLY A 155 -17.55 -8.95 -1.79
N VAL A 156 -16.93 -7.81 -2.07
CA VAL A 156 -17.21 -6.51 -1.44
C VAL A 156 -17.51 -5.48 -2.50
N THR A 157 -18.54 -4.70 -2.31
CA THR A 157 -18.86 -3.50 -3.10
C THR A 157 -18.89 -2.28 -2.21
N PHE A 158 -18.68 -1.12 -2.79
CA PHE A 158 -18.61 0.13 -2.04
C PHE A 158 -19.66 1.12 -2.53
N THR A 159 -20.27 1.81 -1.59
CA THR A 159 -21.25 2.88 -1.83
C THR A 159 -20.85 4.13 -1.05
N HIS A 160 -21.27 5.28 -1.52
CA HIS A 160 -21.21 6.56 -0.81
C HIS A 160 -22.50 7.32 -1.05
N ASN A 161 -23.17 7.76 0.03
CA ASN A 161 -24.52 8.34 -0.02
C ASN A 161 -25.53 7.43 -0.77
N GLY A 162 -25.40 6.11 -0.55
CA GLY A 162 -26.25 5.10 -1.18
C GLY A 162 -26.00 4.86 -2.68
N GLN A 163 -24.99 5.49 -3.27
CA GLN A 163 -24.64 5.33 -4.68
C GLN A 163 -23.37 4.48 -4.84
N PRO A 164 -23.34 3.52 -5.79
CA PRO A 164 -22.13 2.76 -6.10
C PRO A 164 -21.00 3.69 -6.54
N ILE A 165 -19.81 3.47 -5.99
CA ILE A 165 -18.60 4.20 -6.35
C ILE A 165 -17.61 3.31 -7.10
N GLY A 166 -16.78 3.94 -7.93
CA GLY A 166 -15.65 3.28 -8.57
C GLY A 166 -14.48 3.11 -7.59
N VAL A 167 -14.03 1.88 -7.40
CA VAL A 167 -12.92 1.55 -6.49
C VAL A 167 -11.74 1.02 -7.30
N PRO A 168 -10.50 1.48 -7.01
CA PRO A 168 -9.33 1.03 -7.74
C PRO A 168 -8.94 -0.41 -7.34
N ARG A 169 -8.58 -1.23 -8.33
CA ARG A 169 -7.86 -2.48 -8.16
C ARG A 169 -6.35 -2.24 -8.02
N ALA A 170 -5.62 -3.29 -7.73
CA ALA A 170 -4.15 -3.22 -7.65
C ALA A 170 -3.46 -2.79 -8.95
N ASP A 171 -4.08 -3.01 -10.12
CA ASP A 171 -3.60 -2.56 -11.42
C ASP A 171 -3.99 -1.11 -11.76
N GLY A 172 -4.70 -0.42 -10.86
CA GLY A 172 -5.20 0.93 -11.03
C GLY A 172 -6.48 1.05 -11.84
N SER A 173 -7.06 -0.04 -12.34
CA SER A 173 -8.37 -0.01 -13.00
C SER A 173 -9.48 0.22 -11.98
N LEU A 174 -10.52 0.98 -12.36
CA LEU A 174 -11.68 1.25 -11.50
C LEU A 174 -12.81 0.26 -11.78
N THR A 175 -13.50 -0.17 -10.71
CA THR A 175 -14.70 -1.01 -10.82
C THR A 175 -15.77 -0.59 -9.81
N GLN A 176 -17.02 -0.73 -10.19
CA GLN A 176 -18.18 -0.67 -9.27
C GLN A 176 -18.71 -2.08 -8.94
N GLY A 177 -18.13 -3.11 -9.55
CA GLY A 177 -18.49 -4.50 -9.30
C GLY A 177 -17.87 -5.03 -8.02
N PRO A 178 -18.25 -6.26 -7.62
CA PRO A 178 -17.69 -6.91 -6.44
C PRO A 178 -16.18 -7.12 -6.57
N LEU A 179 -15.47 -6.75 -5.53
CA LEU A 179 -14.03 -6.93 -5.37
C LEU A 179 -13.73 -8.11 -4.44
N THR A 180 -12.61 -8.76 -4.68
CA THR A 180 -12.12 -9.91 -3.92
C THR A 180 -10.62 -9.75 -3.64
N ALA A 181 -10.04 -10.61 -2.80
CA ALA A 181 -8.60 -10.63 -2.59
C ALA A 181 -7.80 -10.87 -3.88
N ALA A 182 -8.40 -11.54 -4.89
CA ALA A 182 -7.76 -11.75 -6.18
C ALA A 182 -7.47 -10.46 -6.96
N ASP A 183 -8.27 -9.40 -6.75
CA ASP A 183 -8.09 -8.09 -7.37
C ASP A 183 -6.88 -7.33 -6.78
N TYR A 184 -6.33 -7.81 -5.65
CA TYR A 184 -5.23 -7.19 -4.91
C TYR A 184 -4.03 -8.12 -4.69
N THR A 185 -3.93 -9.20 -5.46
CA THR A 185 -2.89 -10.24 -5.29
C THR A 185 -1.47 -9.68 -5.31
N THR A 186 -1.20 -8.64 -6.10
CA THR A 186 0.12 -8.01 -6.21
C THR A 186 0.49 -7.20 -4.96
N LEU A 187 -0.47 -6.87 -4.11
CA LEU A 187 -0.27 -6.17 -2.85
C LEU A 187 -0.14 -7.14 -1.67
N LEU A 188 -0.53 -8.39 -1.83
CA LEU A 188 -0.39 -9.39 -0.78
C LEU A 188 1.09 -9.79 -0.66
N ALA A 189 1.60 -9.77 0.56
CA ALA A 189 2.93 -10.33 0.82
C ALA A 189 2.93 -11.81 0.44
N THR A 190 3.89 -12.19 -0.39
CA THR A 190 4.05 -13.59 -0.78
C THR A 190 4.49 -14.40 0.43
N ALA A 191 3.65 -15.34 0.88
CA ALA A 191 4.07 -16.30 1.88
C ALA A 191 5.32 -17.07 1.35
N PRO A 192 6.34 -17.30 2.19
CA PRO A 192 7.48 -18.10 1.77
C PRO A 192 7.02 -19.51 1.41
N PRO A 193 7.64 -20.15 0.39
CA PRO A 193 7.33 -21.54 0.07
C PRO A 193 7.63 -22.39 1.31
N THR A 194 6.64 -23.11 1.79
CA THR A 194 6.81 -24.12 2.84
C THR A 194 7.71 -25.21 2.29
N THR A 195 8.97 -25.21 2.69
CA THR A 195 9.90 -26.34 2.48
C THR A 195 9.44 -27.47 3.39
N HIS A 196 8.68 -28.40 2.84
CA HIS A 196 8.49 -29.72 3.47
C HIS A 196 9.82 -30.47 3.38
N SER A 197 10.47 -30.65 4.53
CA SER A 197 11.59 -31.59 4.71
C SER A 197 11.07 -32.95 5.07
#